data_96bfc941bc2715b3aab1a3ae3b163e3a
#
_entry.id   96bfc941bc2715b3aab1a3ae3b163e3a
#
_cell.length_a   1.000
_cell.length_b   1.000
_cell.length_c   1.000
_cell.angle_alpha   90.00
_cell.angle_beta   90.00
_cell.angle_gamma   90.00
#
_symmetry.space_group_name_H-M   'P 1'
#
loop_
_entity.id
_entity.type
_entity.pdbx_description
1 polymer ?
#
loop_
_entity_poly.entity_id
_entity_poly.type
_entity_poly.pdbx_seq_one_letter_code
_entity_poly.pdbx_strand_id
1 'polypeptide(L)'
;MSTNHLADKTLLITGAGGGFGSLLCRDALARGAKVAALDVDGATLDALAAELSAGDALLTATADVSDLAAMSHAVARATSTFGGVDVLINNAGTMPLAFLADHAEAAEAWSRCIDINLKGVLNGMIAVHDQMIEQGHGHIVNVSSIYGNAPTVGAAVYGATKAAVNLLSEAFRVETQGRIKVTIVKPTGVPGTGLGAGVINPAAVVGILGQNAAEYGAVFAALREGRLDDVDLDPESIGYAVLDPQHIVDQILHAVDQPWGVSVGDITIRAAGDRYIL
;
A
#
# COMPACT_ATOMS: atom_id res chain seq x y z
N MET A 1 -12.10 14.46 23.44
CA MET A 1 -10.82 13.78 23.16
C MET A 1 -11.15 12.69 22.15
N SER A 2 -10.52 12.64 20.99
CA SER A 2 -10.70 11.52 20.08
C SER A 2 -10.09 10.28 20.73
N THR A 3 -10.82 9.19 20.76
CA THR A 3 -10.33 7.93 21.30
C THR A 3 -9.29 7.38 20.34
N ASN A 4 -8.07 7.10 20.83
CA ASN A 4 -7.03 6.46 20.02
C ASN A 4 -7.26 4.96 20.03
N HIS A 5 -7.84 4.43 18.94
CA HIS A 5 -8.10 2.99 18.78
C HIS A 5 -6.90 2.24 18.20
N LEU A 6 -5.78 2.93 17.89
CA LEU A 6 -4.52 2.31 17.44
C LEU A 6 -3.66 1.85 18.62
N ALA A 7 -3.79 2.50 19.79
CA ALA A 7 -3.00 2.14 20.95
C ALA A 7 -3.17 0.65 21.27
N ASP A 8 -2.04 -0.01 21.54
CA ASP A 8 -1.91 -1.44 21.85
C ASP A 8 -2.27 -2.43 20.73
N LYS A 9 -2.80 -1.98 19.58
CA LYS A 9 -3.02 -2.87 18.41
C LYS A 9 -1.71 -3.32 17.81
N THR A 10 -1.68 -4.56 17.35
CA THR A 10 -0.58 -5.13 16.57
C THR A 10 -0.88 -4.97 15.07
N LEU A 11 -0.05 -4.21 14.37
CA LEU A 11 -0.09 -4.03 12.92
C LEU A 11 1.00 -4.86 12.25
N LEU A 12 0.63 -5.72 11.28
CA LEU A 12 1.57 -6.39 10.39
C LEU A 12 1.57 -5.66 9.05
N ILE A 13 2.72 -5.13 8.64
CA ILE A 13 2.86 -4.26 7.47
C ILE A 13 3.84 -4.88 6.49
N THR A 14 3.39 -5.18 5.27
CA THR A 14 4.25 -5.70 4.20
C THR A 14 4.83 -4.58 3.34
N GLY A 15 6.05 -4.77 2.79
CA GLY A 15 6.74 -3.71 2.07
C GLY A 15 7.13 -2.55 2.99
N ALA A 16 7.57 -2.91 4.22
CA ALA A 16 7.84 -1.96 5.29
C ALA A 16 9.16 -1.19 5.11
N GLY A 17 10.05 -1.68 4.25
CA GLY A 17 11.39 -1.11 4.05
C GLY A 17 11.40 0.25 3.35
N GLY A 18 10.28 0.74 2.82
CA GLY A 18 10.23 2.03 2.13
C GLY A 18 8.83 2.53 1.80
N GLY A 19 8.77 3.68 1.11
CA GLY A 19 7.51 4.27 0.65
C GLY A 19 6.47 4.44 1.75
N PHE A 20 5.23 4.03 1.50
CA PHE A 20 4.16 4.07 2.51
C PHE A 20 4.46 3.17 3.71
N GLY A 21 5.13 2.02 3.49
CA GLY A 21 5.37 1.03 4.53
C GLY A 21 6.21 1.58 5.69
N SER A 22 7.30 2.28 5.40
CA SER A 22 8.15 2.89 6.42
C SER A 22 7.46 4.01 7.19
N LEU A 23 6.68 4.85 6.47
CA LEU A 23 5.86 5.90 7.10
C LEU A 23 4.75 5.31 7.99
N LEU A 24 4.09 4.25 7.53
CA LEU A 24 3.08 3.53 8.32
C LEU A 24 3.68 2.95 9.61
N CYS A 25 4.88 2.35 9.53
CA CYS A 25 5.57 1.85 10.74
C CYS A 25 5.84 2.97 11.73
N ARG A 26 6.42 4.10 11.27
CA ARG A 26 6.72 5.27 12.10
C ARG A 26 5.48 5.80 12.80
N ASP A 27 4.44 6.08 12.04
CA ASP A 27 3.26 6.75 12.55
C ASP A 27 2.37 5.86 13.41
N ALA A 28 2.33 4.55 13.12
CA ALA A 28 1.64 3.57 13.97
C ALA A 28 2.33 3.45 15.33
N LEU A 29 3.66 3.33 15.36
CA LEU A 29 4.44 3.31 16.60
C LEU A 29 4.27 4.60 17.40
N ALA A 30 4.30 5.77 16.75
CA ALA A 30 4.08 7.06 17.41
C ALA A 30 2.68 7.18 18.05
N ARG A 31 1.70 6.43 17.55
CA ARG A 31 0.33 6.34 18.11
C ARG A 31 0.16 5.21 19.14
N GLY A 32 1.24 4.54 19.53
CA GLY A 32 1.25 3.51 20.57
C GLY A 32 0.88 2.11 20.09
N ALA A 33 0.89 1.86 18.76
CA ALA A 33 0.71 0.52 18.22
C ALA A 33 2.01 -0.31 18.34
N LYS A 34 1.88 -1.63 18.25
CA LYS A 34 2.97 -2.57 18.02
C LYS A 34 3.05 -2.89 16.54
N VAL A 35 4.25 -2.99 15.97
CA VAL A 35 4.44 -3.16 14.54
C VAL A 35 5.30 -4.39 14.23
N ALA A 36 4.77 -5.29 13.40
CA ALA A 36 5.54 -6.31 12.70
C ALA A 36 5.80 -5.81 11.26
N ALA A 37 7.01 -5.34 11.01
CA ALA A 37 7.46 -4.78 9.74
C ALA A 37 8.08 -5.89 8.87
N LEU A 38 7.49 -6.15 7.70
CA LEU A 38 7.91 -7.18 6.76
C LEU A 38 8.39 -6.57 5.45
N ASP A 39 9.54 -7.01 4.97
CA ASP A 39 10.05 -6.71 3.65
C ASP A 39 10.89 -7.88 3.11
N VAL A 40 11.09 -7.94 1.80
CA VAL A 40 12.01 -8.90 1.19
C VAL A 40 13.47 -8.47 1.36
N ASP A 41 13.70 -7.18 1.56
CA ASP A 41 15.03 -6.58 1.77
C ASP A 41 15.31 -6.37 3.26
N GLY A 42 16.09 -7.28 3.84
CA GLY A 42 16.50 -7.20 5.25
C GLY A 42 17.32 -5.95 5.59
N ALA A 43 18.11 -5.42 4.65
CA ALA A 43 18.94 -4.24 4.90
C ALA A 43 18.07 -2.97 5.10
N THR A 44 16.99 -2.84 4.34
CA THR A 44 16.05 -1.74 4.53
C THR A 44 15.29 -1.85 5.86
N LEU A 45 14.97 -3.07 6.31
CA LEU A 45 14.37 -3.31 7.62
C LEU A 45 15.33 -2.97 8.77
N ASP A 46 16.61 -3.31 8.64
CA ASP A 46 17.63 -2.96 9.64
C ASP A 46 17.80 -1.44 9.75
N ALA A 47 17.81 -0.74 8.61
CA ALA A 47 17.86 0.72 8.59
C ALA A 47 16.61 1.34 9.25
N LEU A 48 15.42 0.81 8.95
CA LEU A 48 14.15 1.25 9.55
C LEU A 48 14.17 1.03 11.07
N ALA A 49 14.62 -0.14 11.54
CA ALA A 49 14.69 -0.45 12.96
C ALA A 49 15.65 0.48 13.70
N ALA A 50 16.81 0.78 13.10
CA ALA A 50 17.78 1.72 13.65
C ALA A 50 17.21 3.16 13.74
N GLU A 51 16.50 3.61 12.69
CA GLU A 51 15.84 4.93 12.64
C GLU A 51 14.77 5.05 13.72
N LEU A 52 13.86 4.07 13.79
CA LEU A 52 12.70 4.16 14.68
C LEU A 52 13.03 3.93 16.15
N SER A 53 14.05 3.12 16.43
CA SER A 53 14.52 2.83 17.80
C SER A 53 13.39 2.46 18.78
N ALA A 54 12.37 1.73 18.30
CA ALA A 54 11.12 1.49 19.02
C ALA A 54 11.16 0.31 20.03
N GLY A 55 12.33 -0.30 20.22
CA GLY A 55 12.53 -1.40 21.20
C GLY A 55 11.53 -2.55 20.97
N ASP A 56 10.91 -3.02 22.05
CA ASP A 56 10.00 -4.18 22.02
C ASP A 56 8.67 -3.92 21.28
N ALA A 57 8.38 -2.69 20.83
CA ALA A 57 7.18 -2.39 20.06
C ALA A 57 7.37 -2.66 18.55
N LEU A 58 8.58 -2.92 18.07
CA LEU A 58 8.91 -3.19 16.69
C LEU A 58 9.52 -4.58 16.51
N LEU A 59 8.90 -5.41 15.69
CA LEU A 59 9.44 -6.67 15.19
C LEU A 59 9.75 -6.52 13.70
N THR A 60 10.95 -6.82 13.25
CA THR A 60 11.28 -6.90 11.83
C THR A 60 11.40 -8.36 11.37
N ALA A 61 10.95 -8.67 10.16
CA ALA A 61 11.08 -10.00 9.57
C ALA A 61 11.26 -9.92 8.05
N THR A 62 12.34 -10.52 7.55
CA THR A 62 12.52 -10.68 6.10
C THR A 62 11.56 -11.75 5.60
N ALA A 63 10.68 -11.37 4.65
CA ALA A 63 9.69 -12.27 4.06
C ALA A 63 9.35 -11.84 2.63
N ASP A 64 9.30 -12.82 1.72
CA ASP A 64 8.71 -12.62 0.39
C ASP A 64 7.20 -12.88 0.50
N VAL A 65 6.39 -11.88 0.20
CA VAL A 65 4.92 -11.99 0.26
C VAL A 65 4.37 -13.03 -0.71
N SER A 66 5.09 -13.34 -1.78
CA SER A 66 4.69 -14.37 -2.76
C SER A 66 4.84 -15.80 -2.22
N ASP A 67 5.52 -16.00 -1.09
CA ASP A 67 5.69 -17.26 -0.38
C ASP A 67 4.73 -17.34 0.83
N LEU A 68 3.72 -18.20 0.74
CA LEU A 68 2.76 -18.41 1.81
C LEU A 68 3.40 -18.93 3.10
N ALA A 69 4.43 -19.77 3.00
CA ALA A 69 5.10 -20.31 4.18
C ALA A 69 5.87 -19.21 4.92
N ALA A 70 6.54 -18.31 4.18
CA ALA A 70 7.21 -17.13 4.75
C ALA A 70 6.21 -16.20 5.45
N MET A 71 5.06 -15.92 4.82
CA MET A 71 3.99 -15.11 5.40
C MET A 71 3.40 -15.74 6.66
N SER A 72 3.10 -17.03 6.64
CA SER A 72 2.59 -17.76 7.81
C SER A 72 3.59 -17.76 8.97
N HIS A 73 4.88 -17.91 8.68
CA HIS A 73 5.93 -17.83 9.69
C HIS A 73 6.03 -16.42 10.30
N ALA A 74 5.93 -15.38 9.48
CA ALA A 74 5.96 -13.99 9.96
C ALA A 74 4.75 -13.68 10.87
N VAL A 75 3.55 -14.13 10.51
CA VAL A 75 2.35 -14.02 11.35
C VAL A 75 2.52 -14.77 12.68
N ALA A 76 3.04 -16.00 12.65
CA ALA A 76 3.30 -16.78 13.85
C ALA A 76 4.31 -16.08 14.78
N ARG A 77 5.37 -15.48 14.23
CA ARG A 77 6.33 -14.68 15.00
C ARG A 77 5.67 -13.43 15.62
N ALA A 78 4.87 -12.69 14.85
CA ALA A 78 4.14 -11.53 15.38
C ALA A 78 3.18 -11.94 16.51
N THR A 79 2.45 -13.05 16.31
CA THR A 79 1.54 -13.59 17.32
C THR A 79 2.28 -14.00 18.60
N SER A 80 3.41 -14.69 18.48
CA SER A 80 4.21 -15.10 19.67
C SER A 80 4.82 -13.90 20.40
N THR A 81 5.14 -12.81 19.69
CA THR A 81 5.78 -11.63 20.27
C THR A 81 4.76 -10.67 20.89
N PHE A 82 3.63 -10.45 20.23
CA PHE A 82 2.67 -9.41 20.58
C PHE A 82 1.31 -9.93 21.08
N GLY A 83 1.06 -11.22 20.96
CA GLY A 83 -0.18 -11.87 21.39
C GLY A 83 -1.22 -12.06 20.27
N GLY A 84 -1.01 -11.52 19.07
CA GLY A 84 -1.89 -11.61 17.92
C GLY A 84 -1.56 -10.55 16.87
N VAL A 85 -2.26 -10.60 15.73
CA VAL A 85 -2.24 -9.57 14.69
C VAL A 85 -3.65 -9.00 14.58
N ASP A 86 -3.83 -7.73 14.95
CA ASP A 86 -5.11 -7.02 14.87
C ASP A 86 -5.38 -6.47 13.49
N VAL A 87 -4.32 -6.02 12.81
CA VAL A 87 -4.38 -5.35 11.51
C VAL A 87 -3.31 -5.92 10.59
N LEU A 88 -3.72 -6.35 9.39
CA LEU A 88 -2.80 -6.63 8.28
C LEU A 88 -2.87 -5.49 7.28
N ILE A 89 -1.73 -4.89 6.92
CA ILE A 89 -1.62 -3.93 5.83
C ILE A 89 -0.82 -4.56 4.71
N ASN A 90 -1.50 -5.03 3.67
CA ASN A 90 -0.91 -5.51 2.42
C ASN A 90 -0.50 -4.31 1.58
N ASN A 91 0.72 -3.82 1.81
CA ASN A 91 1.29 -2.66 1.14
C ASN A 91 2.37 -3.02 0.11
N ALA A 92 3.04 -4.16 0.23
CA ALA A 92 4.04 -4.61 -0.74
C ALA A 92 3.48 -4.62 -2.17
N GLY A 93 4.23 -4.05 -3.11
CA GLY A 93 3.78 -3.99 -4.51
C GLY A 93 4.83 -3.47 -5.48
N THR A 94 4.61 -3.74 -6.76
CA THR A 94 5.44 -3.25 -7.87
C THR A 94 4.55 -2.78 -9.02
N MET A 95 5.06 -1.89 -9.88
CA MET A 95 4.31 -1.26 -10.97
C MET A 95 5.09 -1.29 -12.29
N PRO A 96 5.22 -2.46 -12.95
CA PRO A 96 5.93 -2.59 -14.22
C PRO A 96 5.04 -2.15 -15.40
N LEU A 97 4.88 -0.83 -15.58
CA LEU A 97 4.13 -0.27 -16.70
C LEU A 97 4.87 -0.47 -18.00
N ALA A 98 4.19 -1.05 -18.98
CA ALA A 98 4.66 -1.25 -20.35
C ALA A 98 3.46 -1.60 -21.25
N PHE A 99 3.56 -1.34 -22.55
CA PHE A 99 2.57 -1.84 -23.52
C PHE A 99 2.73 -3.34 -23.72
N LEU A 100 1.66 -4.05 -24.10
CA LEU A 100 1.78 -5.49 -24.41
C LEU A 100 2.81 -5.79 -25.53
N ALA A 101 3.07 -4.82 -26.40
CA ALA A 101 4.11 -4.93 -27.41
C ALA A 101 5.54 -4.99 -26.83
N ASP A 102 5.74 -4.51 -25.60
CA ASP A 102 7.04 -4.51 -24.91
C ASP A 102 7.29 -5.85 -24.18
N HIS A 103 6.57 -6.90 -24.54
CA HIS A 103 6.57 -8.19 -23.81
C HIS A 103 7.97 -8.84 -23.69
N ALA A 104 8.88 -8.58 -24.62
CA ALA A 104 10.22 -9.13 -24.59
C ALA A 104 11.01 -8.68 -23.36
N GLU A 105 10.85 -7.41 -22.97
CA GLU A 105 11.51 -6.79 -21.81
C GLU A 105 10.67 -6.89 -20.53
N ALA A 106 9.35 -6.98 -20.66
CA ALA A 106 8.42 -6.82 -19.53
C ALA A 106 7.88 -8.13 -18.95
N ALA A 107 7.98 -9.27 -19.66
CA ALA A 107 7.32 -10.52 -19.27
C ALA A 107 7.70 -11.01 -17.86
N GLU A 108 8.98 -10.98 -17.49
CA GLU A 108 9.44 -11.41 -16.17
C GLU A 108 8.93 -10.46 -15.07
N ALA A 109 9.01 -9.16 -15.29
CA ALA A 109 8.52 -8.16 -14.34
C ALA A 109 6.99 -8.23 -14.17
N TRP A 110 6.25 -8.55 -15.24
CA TRP A 110 4.80 -8.79 -15.16
C TRP A 110 4.47 -10.06 -14.35
N SER A 111 5.23 -11.14 -14.53
CA SER A 111 5.06 -12.36 -13.71
C SER A 111 5.28 -12.04 -12.24
N ARG A 112 6.37 -11.36 -11.90
CA ARG A 112 6.61 -10.89 -10.51
C ARG A 112 5.52 -9.95 -10.00
N CYS A 113 4.97 -9.08 -10.85
CA CYS A 113 3.88 -8.20 -10.47
C CYS A 113 2.63 -9.00 -10.03
N ILE A 114 2.28 -10.07 -10.75
CA ILE A 114 1.18 -10.97 -10.38
C ILE A 114 1.50 -11.66 -9.05
N ASP A 115 2.70 -12.19 -8.89
CA ASP A 115 3.11 -12.89 -7.67
C ASP A 115 3.09 -11.95 -6.45
N ILE A 116 3.60 -10.73 -6.57
CA ILE A 116 3.66 -9.79 -5.45
C ILE A 116 2.30 -9.14 -5.20
N ASN A 117 1.69 -8.52 -6.23
CA ASN A 117 0.53 -7.64 -6.03
C ASN A 117 -0.77 -8.41 -5.80
N LEU A 118 -0.91 -9.61 -6.35
CA LEU A 118 -2.13 -10.42 -6.21
C LEU A 118 -1.92 -11.62 -5.27
N LYS A 119 -0.98 -12.51 -5.59
CA LYS A 119 -0.71 -13.68 -4.76
C LYS A 119 -0.19 -13.30 -3.39
N GLY A 120 0.65 -12.25 -3.28
CA GLY A 120 1.15 -11.74 -2.00
C GLY A 120 0.02 -11.21 -1.10
N VAL A 121 -0.95 -10.48 -1.66
CA VAL A 121 -2.16 -10.04 -0.93
C VAL A 121 -2.97 -11.24 -0.45
N LEU A 122 -3.21 -12.23 -1.32
CA LEU A 122 -3.92 -13.46 -0.97
C LEU A 122 -3.19 -14.21 0.16
N ASN A 123 -1.88 -14.38 0.06
CA ASN A 123 -1.06 -15.04 1.08
C ASN A 123 -1.15 -14.33 2.44
N GLY A 124 -1.10 -12.99 2.45
CA GLY A 124 -1.29 -12.21 3.67
C GLY A 124 -2.66 -12.46 4.30
N MET A 125 -3.72 -12.44 3.49
CA MET A 125 -5.09 -12.70 3.96
C MET A 125 -5.24 -14.12 4.53
N ILE A 126 -4.69 -15.14 3.85
CA ILE A 126 -4.69 -16.54 4.33
C ILE A 126 -3.94 -16.66 5.66
N ALA A 127 -2.76 -16.03 5.77
CA ALA A 127 -1.89 -16.19 6.92
C ALA A 127 -2.49 -15.64 8.23
N VAL A 128 -3.36 -14.62 8.15
CA VAL A 128 -3.99 -14.01 9.34
C VAL A 128 -5.41 -14.51 9.59
N HIS A 129 -6.05 -15.20 8.62
CA HIS A 129 -7.48 -15.52 8.63
C HIS A 129 -7.89 -16.24 9.92
N ASP A 130 -7.34 -17.41 10.19
CA ASP A 130 -7.79 -18.27 11.29
C ASP A 130 -7.56 -17.58 12.64
N GLN A 131 -6.40 -16.94 12.81
CA GLN A 131 -6.10 -16.21 14.04
C GLN A 131 -7.06 -15.04 14.27
N MET A 132 -7.42 -14.25 13.22
CA MET A 132 -8.40 -13.17 13.34
C MET A 132 -9.82 -13.68 13.62
N ILE A 133 -10.19 -14.85 13.07
CA ILE A 133 -11.46 -15.49 13.37
C ILE A 133 -11.52 -15.96 14.83
N GLU A 134 -10.45 -16.60 15.32
CA GLU A 134 -10.38 -17.10 16.71
C GLU A 134 -10.39 -15.96 17.73
N GLN A 135 -9.70 -14.85 17.46
CA GLN A 135 -9.72 -13.68 18.36
C GLN A 135 -11.02 -12.86 18.28
N GLY A 136 -11.91 -13.16 17.30
CA GLY A 136 -13.21 -12.52 17.15
C GLY A 136 -13.19 -11.12 16.53
N HIS A 137 -12.04 -10.66 16.04
CA HIS A 137 -11.87 -9.39 15.35
C HIS A 137 -10.63 -9.39 14.47
N GLY A 138 -10.63 -8.56 13.45
CA GLY A 138 -9.48 -8.31 12.58
C GLY A 138 -9.76 -7.18 11.61
N HIS A 139 -8.70 -6.62 11.03
CA HIS A 139 -8.82 -5.62 9.99
C HIS A 139 -7.74 -5.85 8.93
N ILE A 140 -8.16 -6.05 7.68
CA ILE A 140 -7.26 -6.15 6.53
C ILE A 140 -7.35 -4.87 5.72
N VAL A 141 -6.22 -4.24 5.46
CA VAL A 141 -6.08 -3.08 4.58
C VAL A 141 -5.28 -3.50 3.36
N ASN A 142 -5.89 -3.42 2.19
CA ASN A 142 -5.24 -3.76 0.93
C ASN A 142 -4.95 -2.50 0.12
N VAL A 143 -3.65 -2.21 -0.11
CA VAL A 143 -3.23 -1.09 -0.95
C VAL A 143 -3.38 -1.48 -2.42
N SER A 144 -4.47 -1.01 -3.01
CA SER A 144 -4.80 -1.16 -4.43
C SER A 144 -4.26 0.04 -5.23
N SER A 145 -5.01 0.54 -6.18
CA SER A 145 -4.70 1.71 -7.02
C SER A 145 -5.92 2.15 -7.80
N ILE A 146 -5.94 3.40 -8.27
CA ILE A 146 -6.91 3.85 -9.29
C ILE A 146 -6.81 3.06 -10.59
N TYR A 147 -5.65 2.50 -10.92
CA TYR A 147 -5.48 1.59 -12.07
C TYR A 147 -6.34 0.32 -11.98
N GLY A 148 -6.83 -0.03 -10.81
CA GLY A 148 -7.77 -1.14 -10.61
C GLY A 148 -9.24 -0.79 -10.89
N ASN A 149 -9.57 0.48 -11.23
CA ASN A 149 -10.93 0.92 -11.46
C ASN A 149 -11.40 0.74 -12.91
N ALA A 150 -10.47 0.85 -13.88
CA ALA A 150 -10.80 0.79 -15.30
C ALA A 150 -9.61 0.28 -16.13
N PRO A 151 -9.86 -0.29 -17.33
CA PRO A 151 -8.80 -0.67 -18.25
C PRO A 151 -7.96 0.54 -18.64
N THR A 152 -6.65 0.43 -18.51
CA THR A 152 -5.70 1.52 -18.79
C THR A 152 -4.62 1.05 -19.75
N VAL A 153 -4.44 1.76 -20.85
CA VAL A 153 -3.37 1.49 -21.82
C VAL A 153 -2.02 1.61 -21.14
N GLY A 154 -1.09 0.69 -21.40
CA GLY A 154 0.24 0.66 -20.78
C GLY A 154 0.26 0.08 -19.36
N ALA A 155 -0.89 -0.24 -18.77
CA ALA A 155 -0.99 -0.79 -17.41
C ALA A 155 -1.76 -2.11 -17.35
N ALA A 156 -1.84 -2.86 -18.45
CA ALA A 156 -2.72 -4.04 -18.55
C ALA A 156 -2.50 -5.03 -17.40
N VAL A 157 -1.27 -5.44 -17.13
CA VAL A 157 -0.97 -6.42 -16.07
C VAL A 157 -1.09 -5.79 -14.68
N TYR A 158 -0.48 -4.62 -14.47
CA TYR A 158 -0.60 -3.92 -13.19
C TYR A 158 -2.06 -3.62 -12.83
N GLY A 159 -2.82 -3.03 -13.74
CA GLY A 159 -4.23 -2.74 -13.55
C GLY A 159 -5.06 -4.01 -13.27
N ALA A 160 -4.79 -5.10 -14.00
CA ALA A 160 -5.45 -6.37 -13.75
C ALA A 160 -5.19 -6.90 -12.33
N THR A 161 -3.94 -6.81 -11.82
CA THR A 161 -3.63 -7.22 -10.43
C THR A 161 -4.39 -6.36 -9.42
N LYS A 162 -4.48 -5.05 -9.61
CA LYS A 162 -5.19 -4.14 -8.71
C LYS A 162 -6.72 -4.29 -8.79
N ALA A 163 -7.27 -4.57 -9.97
CA ALA A 163 -8.69 -4.93 -10.12
C ALA A 163 -9.02 -6.27 -9.43
N ALA A 164 -8.13 -7.25 -9.56
CA ALA A 164 -8.28 -8.53 -8.86
C ALA A 164 -8.20 -8.36 -7.33
N VAL A 165 -7.31 -7.51 -6.81
CA VAL A 165 -7.26 -7.16 -5.38
C VAL A 165 -8.55 -6.51 -4.91
N ASN A 166 -9.15 -5.59 -5.69
CA ASN A 166 -10.44 -4.99 -5.35
C ASN A 166 -11.53 -6.06 -5.21
N LEU A 167 -11.65 -6.95 -6.20
CA LEU A 167 -12.66 -8.02 -6.19
C LEU A 167 -12.42 -9.03 -5.06
N LEU A 168 -11.18 -9.45 -4.85
CA LEU A 168 -10.78 -10.37 -3.78
C LEU A 168 -11.13 -9.78 -2.40
N SER A 169 -10.85 -8.48 -2.20
CA SER A 169 -11.14 -7.77 -0.96
C SER A 169 -12.64 -7.75 -0.64
N GLU A 170 -13.48 -7.45 -1.65
CA GLU A 170 -14.92 -7.44 -1.47
C GLU A 170 -15.51 -8.83 -1.23
N ALA A 171 -15.02 -9.86 -1.92
CA ALA A 171 -15.43 -11.24 -1.68
C ALA A 171 -15.09 -11.66 -0.25
N PHE A 172 -13.86 -11.43 0.20
CA PHE A 172 -13.41 -11.75 1.55
C PHE A 172 -14.23 -10.98 2.62
N ARG A 173 -14.52 -9.70 2.39
CA ARG A 173 -15.35 -8.89 3.28
C ARG A 173 -16.75 -9.52 3.49
N VAL A 174 -17.35 -10.05 2.42
CA VAL A 174 -18.67 -10.70 2.50
C VAL A 174 -18.58 -12.03 3.23
N GLU A 175 -17.55 -12.84 2.98
CA GLU A 175 -17.33 -14.14 3.62
C GLU A 175 -17.05 -14.02 5.12
N THR A 176 -16.38 -12.94 5.54
CA THR A 176 -15.98 -12.71 6.94
C THR A 176 -16.82 -11.65 7.65
N GLN A 177 -17.97 -11.31 7.10
CA GLN A 177 -18.85 -10.25 7.60
C GLN A 177 -19.12 -10.38 9.11
N GLY A 178 -18.91 -9.27 9.84
CA GLY A 178 -19.08 -9.21 11.29
C GLY A 178 -17.91 -9.78 12.11
N ARG A 179 -16.83 -10.24 11.46
CA ARG A 179 -15.65 -10.81 12.12
C ARG A 179 -14.36 -10.10 11.71
N ILE A 180 -14.15 -9.87 10.42
CA ILE A 180 -12.95 -9.20 9.89
C ILE A 180 -13.40 -8.01 9.02
N LYS A 181 -12.86 -6.82 9.30
CA LYS A 181 -13.04 -5.63 8.46
C LYS A 181 -12.08 -5.68 7.28
N VAL A 182 -12.50 -5.12 6.14
CA VAL A 182 -11.64 -4.94 4.98
C VAL A 182 -11.72 -3.50 4.51
N THR A 183 -10.56 -2.88 4.26
CA THR A 183 -10.43 -1.56 3.64
C THR A 183 -9.60 -1.69 2.36
N ILE A 184 -10.10 -1.13 1.27
CA ILE A 184 -9.37 -1.00 0.01
C ILE A 184 -8.89 0.45 -0.10
N VAL A 185 -7.58 0.63 -0.29
CA VAL A 185 -6.99 1.96 -0.45
C VAL A 185 -6.51 2.11 -1.90
N LYS A 186 -6.97 3.16 -2.57
CA LYS A 186 -6.71 3.42 -3.99
C LYS A 186 -5.97 4.76 -4.17
N PRO A 187 -4.65 4.79 -3.99
CA PRO A 187 -3.86 5.99 -4.28
C PRO A 187 -3.89 6.32 -5.77
N THR A 188 -3.73 7.59 -6.09
CA THR A 188 -3.33 8.06 -7.43
C THR A 188 -1.81 8.05 -7.56
N GLY A 189 -1.22 8.89 -8.40
CA GLY A 189 0.24 9.02 -8.50
C GLY A 189 0.82 9.71 -7.28
N VAL A 190 1.70 9.02 -6.57
CA VAL A 190 2.38 9.52 -5.38
C VAL A 190 3.89 9.41 -5.61
N PRO A 191 4.58 10.52 -5.87
CA PRO A 191 6.03 10.52 -6.03
C PRO A 191 6.74 10.17 -4.72
N GLY A 192 8.02 9.78 -4.82
CA GLY A 192 8.83 9.51 -3.62
C GLY A 192 8.62 8.14 -2.97
N THR A 193 7.70 7.31 -3.47
CA THR A 193 7.40 5.99 -2.90
C THR A 193 8.30 4.84 -3.41
N GLY A 194 9.18 5.11 -4.38
CA GLY A 194 9.98 4.08 -5.04
C GLY A 194 9.22 3.25 -6.09
N LEU A 195 7.88 3.25 -6.08
CA LEU A 195 7.04 2.44 -6.97
C LEU A 195 7.28 2.75 -8.46
N GLY A 196 7.56 4.03 -8.77
CA GLY A 196 7.85 4.48 -10.13
C GLY A 196 9.11 3.89 -10.76
N ALA A 197 10.05 3.37 -9.94
CA ALA A 197 11.24 2.70 -10.45
C ALA A 197 10.92 1.38 -11.18
N GLY A 198 9.74 0.82 -10.97
CA GLY A 198 9.27 -0.37 -11.67
C GLY A 198 8.75 -0.11 -13.10
N VAL A 199 8.58 1.15 -13.52
CA VAL A 199 8.10 1.50 -14.87
C VAL A 199 9.14 1.11 -15.92
N ILE A 200 8.76 0.20 -16.82
CA ILE A 200 9.66 -0.32 -17.87
C ILE A 200 9.65 0.62 -19.08
N ASN A 201 8.46 0.99 -19.55
CA ASN A 201 8.30 1.92 -20.65
C ASN A 201 7.65 3.23 -20.13
N PRO A 202 8.40 4.34 -20.03
CA PRO A 202 7.85 5.60 -19.54
C PRO A 202 6.65 6.12 -20.35
N ALA A 203 6.56 5.79 -21.65
CA ALA A 203 5.42 6.19 -22.49
C ALA A 203 4.11 5.48 -22.06
N ALA A 204 4.18 4.35 -21.34
CA ALA A 204 3.03 3.60 -20.89
C ALA A 204 2.17 4.35 -19.85
N VAL A 205 2.70 5.43 -19.25
CA VAL A 205 1.95 6.30 -18.32
C VAL A 205 0.85 7.09 -19.04
N VAL A 206 0.93 7.23 -20.38
CA VAL A 206 -0.06 7.98 -21.18
C VAL A 206 -1.50 7.50 -20.96
N GLY A 207 -1.69 6.21 -20.70
CA GLY A 207 -3.04 5.64 -20.57
C GLY A 207 -3.86 6.20 -19.41
N ILE A 208 -3.21 6.60 -18.32
CA ILE A 208 -3.89 7.19 -17.14
C ILE A 208 -3.97 8.72 -17.23
N LEU A 209 -3.23 9.32 -18.13
CA LEU A 209 -3.13 10.77 -18.29
C LEU A 209 -4.00 11.29 -19.45
N GLY A 210 -4.20 10.48 -20.49
CA GLY A 210 -4.96 10.87 -21.68
C GLY A 210 -4.43 12.19 -22.28
N GLN A 211 -5.33 13.14 -22.49
CA GLN A 211 -4.99 14.47 -23.02
C GLN A 211 -4.08 15.29 -22.09
N ASN A 212 -4.00 14.94 -20.82
CA ASN A 212 -3.22 15.70 -19.83
C ASN A 212 -1.73 15.29 -19.80
N ALA A 213 -1.30 14.35 -20.65
CA ALA A 213 0.05 13.79 -20.62
C ALA A 213 1.16 14.85 -20.79
N ALA A 214 0.96 15.85 -21.64
CA ALA A 214 1.94 16.92 -21.83
C ALA A 214 2.09 17.81 -20.59
N GLU A 215 0.98 18.18 -19.98
CA GLU A 215 0.96 18.99 -18.76
C GLU A 215 1.56 18.24 -17.57
N TYR A 216 1.21 16.96 -17.41
CA TYR A 216 1.82 16.08 -16.41
C TYR A 216 3.34 16.00 -16.59
N GLY A 217 3.81 15.81 -17.84
CA GLY A 217 5.24 15.78 -18.14
C GLY A 217 5.95 17.06 -17.75
N ALA A 218 5.33 18.22 -17.95
CA ALA A 218 5.87 19.53 -17.56
C ALA A 218 5.98 19.67 -16.03
N VAL A 219 4.92 19.29 -15.29
CA VAL A 219 4.91 19.29 -13.82
C VAL A 219 6.00 18.37 -13.26
N PHE A 220 6.14 17.15 -13.79
CA PHE A 220 7.17 16.22 -13.34
C PHE A 220 8.60 16.65 -13.69
N ALA A 221 8.80 17.32 -14.83
CA ALA A 221 10.10 17.91 -15.18
C ALA A 221 10.44 19.04 -14.20
N ALA A 222 9.49 19.93 -13.93
CA ALA A 222 9.67 21.02 -12.98
C ALA A 222 9.94 20.51 -11.56
N LEU A 223 9.24 19.44 -11.11
CA LEU A 223 9.49 18.79 -9.82
C LEU A 223 10.94 18.30 -9.69
N ARG A 224 11.45 17.59 -10.72
CA ARG A 224 12.83 17.08 -10.70
C ARG A 224 13.89 18.19 -10.72
N GLU A 225 13.56 19.34 -11.27
CA GLU A 225 14.44 20.50 -11.35
C GLU A 225 14.27 21.47 -10.16
N GLY A 226 13.36 21.15 -9.21
CA GLY A 226 13.06 22.00 -8.06
C GLY A 226 12.45 23.37 -8.46
N ARG A 227 11.70 23.40 -9.58
CA ARG A 227 11.12 24.61 -10.17
C ARG A 227 9.58 24.59 -10.21
N LEU A 228 8.95 23.73 -9.38
CA LEU A 228 7.50 23.77 -9.24
C LEU A 228 7.04 25.05 -8.56
N ASP A 229 5.89 25.55 -8.97
CA ASP A 229 5.23 26.65 -8.30
C ASP A 229 4.72 26.23 -6.90
N ASP A 230 4.70 27.16 -5.96
CA ASP A 230 4.20 26.90 -4.60
C ASP A 230 2.78 26.30 -4.62
N VAL A 231 1.96 26.71 -5.57
CA VAL A 231 0.56 26.25 -5.75
C VAL A 231 0.45 24.73 -5.98
N ASP A 232 1.43 24.13 -6.69
CA ASP A 232 1.46 22.69 -6.98
C ASP A 232 1.93 21.85 -5.78
N LEU A 233 2.64 22.48 -4.83
CA LEU A 233 3.24 21.86 -3.65
C LEU A 233 2.49 22.14 -2.35
N ASP A 234 1.65 23.18 -2.31
CA ASP A 234 0.89 23.58 -1.12
C ASP A 234 -0.40 22.73 -0.98
N PRO A 235 -0.51 21.87 0.02
CA PRO A 235 -1.71 21.05 0.24
C PRO A 235 -2.96 21.87 0.59
N GLU A 236 -2.82 23.15 0.99
CA GLU A 236 -3.94 24.07 1.21
C GLU A 236 -4.43 24.70 -0.11
N SER A 237 -3.69 24.53 -1.21
CA SER A 237 -4.09 25.00 -2.54
C SER A 237 -4.99 24.00 -3.24
N ILE A 238 -6.07 24.46 -3.89
CA ILE A 238 -6.88 23.64 -4.79
C ILE A 238 -6.10 23.17 -6.03
N GLY A 239 -5.01 23.87 -6.37
CA GLY A 239 -4.07 23.48 -7.44
C GLY A 239 -3.05 22.42 -7.05
N TYR A 240 -3.03 21.98 -5.78
CA TYR A 240 -2.10 20.95 -5.29
C TYR A 240 -2.05 19.73 -6.21
N ALA A 241 -0.90 19.45 -6.82
CA ALA A 241 -0.76 18.46 -7.88
C ALA A 241 0.17 17.29 -7.53
N VAL A 242 1.04 17.47 -6.53
CA VAL A 242 2.08 16.51 -6.13
C VAL A 242 1.73 15.93 -4.76
N LEU A 243 0.97 14.85 -4.77
CA LEU A 243 0.47 14.23 -3.54
C LEU A 243 1.61 13.70 -2.66
N ASP A 244 1.72 14.24 -1.44
CA ASP A 244 2.66 13.73 -0.45
C ASP A 244 2.23 12.34 0.04
N PRO A 245 3.17 11.37 0.14
CA PRO A 245 2.89 10.03 0.69
C PRO A 245 2.22 10.05 2.07
N GLN A 246 2.48 11.06 2.88
CA GLN A 246 1.91 11.19 4.22
C GLN A 246 0.37 11.25 4.18
N HIS A 247 -0.23 11.88 3.17
CA HIS A 247 -1.69 11.92 3.06
C HIS A 247 -2.32 10.54 2.86
N ILE A 248 -1.61 9.61 2.17
CA ILE A 248 -2.06 8.23 2.03
C ILE A 248 -1.97 7.50 3.38
N VAL A 249 -0.85 7.65 4.07
CA VAL A 249 -0.60 7.05 5.39
C VAL A 249 -1.63 7.50 6.42
N ASP A 250 -1.93 8.81 6.46
CA ASP A 250 -2.93 9.38 7.36
C ASP A 250 -4.32 8.78 7.14
N GLN A 251 -4.73 8.56 5.88
CA GLN A 251 -6.02 7.95 5.57
C GLN A 251 -6.06 6.46 5.90
N ILE A 252 -4.97 5.73 5.68
CA ILE A 252 -4.85 4.33 6.12
C ILE A 252 -5.00 4.24 7.63
N LEU A 253 -4.23 5.04 8.37
CA LEU A 253 -4.30 5.04 9.83
C LEU A 253 -5.63 5.56 10.36
N HIS A 254 -6.27 6.52 9.68
CA HIS A 254 -7.64 6.94 10.02
C HIS A 254 -8.64 5.78 9.88
N ALA A 255 -8.55 4.97 8.82
CA ALA A 255 -9.41 3.80 8.65
C ALA A 255 -9.18 2.73 9.72
N VAL A 256 -7.92 2.54 10.13
CA VAL A 256 -7.53 1.59 11.19
C VAL A 256 -7.95 2.08 12.59
N ASP A 257 -7.92 3.41 12.81
CA ASP A 257 -8.26 4.06 14.08
C ASP A 257 -9.79 4.17 14.32
N GLN A 258 -10.60 3.39 13.61
CA GLN A 258 -12.03 3.32 13.84
C GLN A 258 -12.37 2.25 14.90
N PRO A 259 -13.48 2.43 15.66
CA PRO A 259 -14.00 1.37 16.50
C PRO A 259 -14.22 0.07 15.71
N TRP A 260 -14.15 -1.08 16.37
CA TRP A 260 -14.31 -2.38 15.68
C TRP A 260 -15.63 -2.49 14.91
N GLY A 261 -16.70 -1.91 15.39
CA GLY A 261 -18.02 -1.91 14.72
C GLY A 261 -18.14 -0.97 13.53
N VAL A 262 -17.11 -0.15 13.22
CA VAL A 262 -17.10 0.81 12.11
C VAL A 262 -16.05 0.40 11.10
N SER A 263 -16.45 0.26 9.84
CA SER A 263 -15.56 -0.08 8.72
C SER A 263 -15.56 1.03 7.68
N VAL A 264 -14.37 1.49 7.29
CA VAL A 264 -14.16 2.29 6.09
C VAL A 264 -13.84 1.31 4.96
N GLY A 265 -14.74 1.14 4.00
CA GLY A 265 -14.63 0.07 3.00
C GLY A 265 -13.68 0.38 1.86
N ASP A 266 -13.80 1.57 1.28
CA ASP A 266 -13.02 2.00 0.09
C ASP A 266 -12.58 3.46 0.25
N ILE A 267 -11.32 3.73 -0.02
CA ILE A 267 -10.73 5.07 0.06
C ILE A 267 -9.96 5.36 -1.22
N THR A 268 -10.37 6.37 -1.97
CA THR A 268 -9.56 6.92 -3.06
C THR A 268 -8.97 8.25 -2.62
N ILE A 269 -7.64 8.38 -2.69
CA ILE A 269 -6.93 9.60 -2.29
C ILE A 269 -6.20 10.13 -3.52
N ARG A 270 -6.37 11.43 -3.76
CA ARG A 270 -5.75 12.13 -4.86
C ARG A 270 -5.43 13.59 -4.51
N ALA A 271 -4.43 14.16 -5.15
CA ALA A 271 -4.24 15.59 -5.14
C ALA A 271 -5.37 16.26 -5.93
N ALA A 272 -5.91 17.39 -5.45
CA ALA A 272 -7.04 18.06 -6.10
C ALA A 272 -6.70 18.53 -7.52
N GLY A 273 -5.43 18.89 -7.74
CA GLY A 273 -4.89 19.32 -9.03
C GLY A 273 -4.19 18.23 -9.83
N ASP A 274 -4.35 16.93 -9.50
CA ASP A 274 -3.72 15.85 -10.27
C ASP A 274 -4.23 15.82 -11.73
N ARG A 275 -3.47 15.19 -12.61
CA ARG A 275 -3.74 15.16 -14.06
C ARG A 275 -4.30 13.81 -14.53
N TYR A 276 -4.70 12.93 -13.61
CA TYR A 276 -5.22 11.61 -13.94
C TYR A 276 -6.68 11.68 -14.40
N ILE A 277 -7.03 10.91 -15.43
CA ILE A 277 -8.38 10.87 -16.03
C ILE A 277 -9.29 9.80 -15.45
N LEU A 278 -8.80 8.98 -14.51
CA LEU A 278 -9.55 7.91 -13.82
C LEU A 278 -9.98 8.33 -12.41
#